data_fc5dd67900ab47fdaabf3fbae919c902
#
_entry.id   fc5dd67900ab47fdaabf3fbae919c902
#
_cell.length_a   1.000
_cell.length_b   1.000
_cell.length_c   1.000
_cell.angle_alpha   90.00
_cell.angle_beta   90.00
_cell.angle_gamma   90.00
#
_symmetry.space_group_name_H-M   'P 1'
#
loop_
_entity.id
_entity.type
_entity.pdbx_description
1 polymer ?
#
loop_
_entity_poly.entity_id
_entity_poly.type
_entity_poly.pdbx_seq_one_letter_code
_entity_poly.pdbx_strand_id
1 'polypeptide(L)'
;MKKAGYATASDYAQKLIKIIEEEELYQFDRPAKKVRPIPNELNYKLSESKNYQSRVVYINRIPSVKVKEGDTFESIAQYFNIPLKKLLKYNDKNELSIRTGMHVFLAKKKNKAPKGYTFHKTKAGDTMYMISQIYGIKLAKLLQYNYMENGEQPQVGEMISLRGPAQLY
;
A
#
# COMPACT_ATOMS: atom_id res chain seq x y z
N MET A 1 5.33 -28.54 31.30
CA MET A 1 5.73 -27.32 30.56
C MET A 1 7.06 -27.59 29.88
N LYS A 2 7.10 -27.74 28.54
CA LYS A 2 8.34 -27.92 27.78
C LYS A 2 9.00 -26.55 27.62
N LYS A 3 10.16 -26.33 28.26
CA LYS A 3 11.01 -25.14 28.05
C LYS A 3 11.51 -25.16 26.60
N ALA A 4 11.25 -24.10 25.87
CA ALA A 4 11.81 -23.88 24.55
C ALA A 4 13.35 -23.89 24.64
N GLY A 5 13.99 -24.86 23.98
CA GLY A 5 15.46 -25.07 24.02
C GLY A 5 16.24 -24.10 23.13
N TYR A 6 16.01 -22.81 23.26
CA TYR A 6 16.83 -21.78 22.64
C TYR A 6 17.90 -21.34 23.63
N ALA A 7 19.16 -21.44 23.22
CA ALA A 7 20.36 -21.00 23.96
C ALA A 7 20.80 -21.84 25.17
N THR A 8 20.65 -23.16 25.16
CA THR A 8 21.26 -24.03 26.19
C THR A 8 22.51 -24.80 25.74
N ALA A 9 22.98 -24.59 24.51
CA ALA A 9 24.29 -25.09 24.10
C ALA A 9 25.37 -24.16 24.66
N SER A 10 26.29 -24.72 25.49
CA SER A 10 27.40 -23.96 26.11
C SER A 10 28.31 -23.29 25.08
N ASP A 11 28.24 -23.69 23.82
CA ASP A 11 29.06 -23.18 22.72
C ASP A 11 28.33 -22.18 21.81
N TYR A 12 27.03 -21.92 22.08
CA TYR A 12 26.22 -21.00 21.24
C TYR A 12 26.77 -19.56 21.24
N ALA A 13 27.11 -19.06 22.41
CA ALA A 13 27.67 -17.72 22.53
C ALA A 13 29.02 -17.60 21.79
N GLN A 14 29.87 -18.62 21.88
CA GLN A 14 31.14 -18.66 21.19
C GLN A 14 31.00 -18.75 19.68
N LYS A 15 30.03 -19.55 19.17
CA LYS A 15 29.71 -19.63 17.75
C LYS A 15 29.16 -18.31 17.23
N LEU A 16 28.33 -17.62 18.01
CA LEU A 16 27.79 -16.32 17.64
C LEU A 16 28.89 -15.25 17.58
N ILE A 17 29.78 -15.21 18.55
CA ILE A 17 30.95 -14.31 18.57
C ILE A 17 31.81 -14.58 17.34
N LYS A 18 32.10 -15.85 17.04
CA LYS A 18 32.93 -16.23 15.89
C LYS A 18 32.30 -15.76 14.56
N ILE A 19 30.98 -15.91 14.37
CA ILE A 19 30.26 -15.43 13.18
C ILE A 19 30.34 -13.90 13.10
N ILE A 20 30.15 -13.20 14.22
CA ILE A 20 30.26 -11.73 14.28
C ILE A 20 31.66 -11.25 13.89
N GLU A 21 32.70 -11.98 14.30
CA GLU A 21 34.10 -11.66 13.98
C GLU A 21 34.47 -12.05 12.54
N GLU A 22 34.10 -13.24 12.07
CA GLU A 22 34.39 -13.72 10.71
C GLU A 22 33.69 -12.89 9.65
N GLU A 23 32.43 -12.49 9.90
CA GLU A 23 31.63 -11.66 8.97
C GLU A 23 31.81 -10.16 9.23
N GLU A 24 32.72 -9.77 10.15
CA GLU A 24 32.96 -8.37 10.53
C GLU A 24 31.70 -7.56 10.87
N LEU A 25 30.66 -8.21 11.41
CA LEU A 25 29.35 -7.60 11.66
C LEU A 25 29.41 -6.43 12.66
N TYR A 26 30.45 -6.38 13.53
CA TYR A 26 30.66 -5.26 14.44
C TYR A 26 30.88 -3.91 13.73
N GLN A 27 31.22 -3.90 12.44
CA GLN A 27 31.34 -2.63 11.69
C GLN A 27 29.98 -1.92 11.49
N PHE A 28 28.85 -2.66 11.61
CA PHE A 28 27.52 -2.08 11.54
C PHE A 28 27.07 -1.44 12.87
N ASP A 29 27.69 -1.80 13.99
CA ASP A 29 27.41 -1.24 15.32
C ASP A 29 28.17 0.09 15.60
N ARG A 30 28.99 0.52 14.66
CA ARG A 30 29.68 1.82 14.82
C ARG A 30 28.65 2.93 14.58
N PRO A 31 28.59 3.96 15.47
CA PRO A 31 27.78 5.13 15.21
C PRO A 31 28.16 5.67 13.83
N ALA A 32 27.19 5.81 12.97
CA ALA A 32 27.37 6.18 11.56
C ALA A 32 28.30 7.40 11.48
N LYS A 33 29.58 7.17 11.10
CA LYS A 33 30.43 8.28 10.66
C LYS A 33 29.63 9.01 9.61
N LYS A 34 29.47 10.33 9.79
CA LYS A 34 28.75 11.25 8.88
C LYS A 34 28.69 10.66 7.48
N VAL A 35 27.50 10.20 7.09
CA VAL A 35 27.23 9.63 5.78
C VAL A 35 27.81 10.62 4.78
N ARG A 36 28.77 10.19 3.96
CA ARG A 36 29.27 11.04 2.87
C ARG A 36 28.06 11.43 2.05
N PRO A 37 27.84 12.72 1.76
CA PRO A 37 26.69 13.11 0.94
C PRO A 37 26.73 12.29 -0.34
N ILE A 38 25.62 11.66 -0.67
CA ILE A 38 25.44 10.93 -1.93
C ILE A 38 25.77 11.92 -3.04
N PRO A 39 26.60 11.57 -4.04
CA PRO A 39 26.94 12.46 -5.13
C PRO A 39 25.67 13.09 -5.74
N ASN A 40 25.70 14.37 -6.04
CA ASN A 40 24.56 15.14 -6.55
C ASN A 40 23.82 14.45 -7.70
N GLU A 41 24.55 13.74 -8.59
CA GLU A 41 23.97 13.01 -9.71
C GLU A 41 23.09 11.83 -9.29
N LEU A 42 23.47 11.12 -8.21
CA LEU A 42 22.67 10.00 -7.69
C LEU A 42 21.44 10.51 -6.95
N ASN A 43 21.58 11.61 -6.21
CA ASN A 43 20.46 12.32 -5.57
C ASN A 43 19.49 12.89 -6.62
N TYR A 44 20.00 13.42 -7.73
CA TYR A 44 19.19 13.93 -8.83
C TYR A 44 18.40 12.79 -9.50
N LYS A 45 19.04 11.67 -9.86
CA LYS A 45 18.36 10.49 -10.43
C LYS A 45 17.32 9.88 -9.48
N LEU A 46 17.62 9.83 -8.18
CA LEU A 46 16.67 9.36 -7.15
C LEU A 46 15.51 10.35 -6.95
N SER A 47 15.75 11.66 -7.09
CA SER A 47 14.71 12.69 -6.99
C SER A 47 13.83 12.73 -8.24
N GLU A 48 14.38 12.52 -9.43
CA GLU A 48 13.58 12.43 -10.67
C GLU A 48 12.71 11.17 -10.70
N SER A 49 13.24 10.02 -10.28
CA SER A 49 12.46 8.77 -10.19
C SER A 49 11.30 8.86 -9.20
N LYS A 50 11.39 9.74 -8.21
CA LYS A 50 10.38 9.94 -7.13
C LYS A 50 9.58 11.26 -7.28
N ASN A 51 9.53 11.86 -8.45
CA ASN A 51 8.64 13.00 -8.65
C ASN A 51 7.18 12.53 -8.73
N TYR A 52 6.57 12.34 -7.55
CA TYR A 52 5.17 11.94 -7.45
C TYR A 52 4.21 13.00 -7.98
N GLN A 53 4.56 14.27 -7.91
CA GLN A 53 3.70 15.37 -8.36
C GLN A 53 3.33 15.25 -9.83
N SER A 54 4.27 14.89 -10.70
CA SER A 54 4.03 14.70 -12.14
C SER A 54 3.14 13.47 -12.45
N ARG A 55 2.92 12.59 -11.49
CA ARG A 55 2.12 11.37 -11.61
C ARG A 55 0.76 11.45 -10.91
N VAL A 56 0.42 12.65 -10.39
CA VAL A 56 -0.88 12.88 -9.76
C VAL A 56 -1.96 12.89 -10.83
N VAL A 57 -2.94 12.04 -10.67
CA VAL A 57 -4.16 11.98 -11.49
C VAL A 57 -5.38 12.06 -10.59
N TYR A 58 -6.51 12.46 -11.15
CA TYR A 58 -7.75 12.59 -10.40
C TYR A 58 -8.73 11.48 -10.74
N ILE A 59 -9.10 10.67 -9.76
CA ILE A 59 -10.13 9.64 -9.85
C ILE A 59 -11.31 10.08 -8.97
N ASN A 60 -12.49 10.21 -9.52
CA ASN A 60 -13.66 10.73 -8.80
C ASN A 60 -13.42 12.09 -8.13
N ARG A 61 -12.61 12.97 -8.77
CA ARG A 61 -12.14 14.27 -8.24
C ARG A 61 -11.29 14.13 -6.97
N ILE A 62 -10.65 12.99 -6.77
CA ILE A 62 -9.74 12.75 -5.63
C ILE A 62 -8.34 12.61 -6.20
N PRO A 63 -7.35 13.34 -5.69
CA PRO A 63 -5.97 13.20 -6.14
C PRO A 63 -5.45 11.81 -5.78
N SER A 64 -4.78 11.18 -6.70
CA SER A 64 -4.16 9.87 -6.55
C SER A 64 -2.84 9.81 -7.31
N VAL A 65 -1.92 8.96 -6.89
CA VAL A 65 -0.64 8.72 -7.55
C VAL A 65 -0.66 7.34 -8.18
N LYS A 66 -0.29 7.24 -9.46
CA LYS A 66 -0.05 5.94 -10.09
C LYS A 66 1.29 5.38 -9.61
N VAL A 67 1.26 4.21 -9.02
CA VAL A 67 2.41 3.51 -8.44
C VAL A 67 3.34 3.02 -9.55
N LYS A 68 4.64 3.26 -9.39
CA LYS A 68 5.73 2.71 -10.19
C LYS A 68 6.58 1.77 -9.34
N GLU A 69 7.46 1.05 -10.00
CA GLU A 69 8.45 0.21 -9.32
C GLU A 69 9.29 1.02 -8.34
N GLY A 70 9.54 0.45 -7.15
CA GLY A 70 10.28 1.10 -6.06
C GLY A 70 9.47 2.10 -5.23
N ASP A 71 8.19 2.35 -5.55
CA ASP A 71 7.31 3.17 -4.70
C ASP A 71 6.84 2.35 -3.49
N THR A 72 6.66 3.03 -2.36
CA THR A 72 6.06 2.48 -1.13
C THR A 72 5.02 3.44 -0.57
N PHE A 73 4.13 2.96 0.30
CA PHE A 73 3.22 3.84 1.02
C PHE A 73 3.96 4.89 1.85
N GLU A 74 5.10 4.50 2.45
CA GLU A 74 5.94 5.39 3.26
C GLU A 74 6.53 6.51 2.40
N SER A 75 7.11 6.19 1.24
CA SER A 75 7.72 7.19 0.37
C SER A 75 6.69 8.17 -0.19
N ILE A 76 5.48 7.68 -0.53
CA ILE A 76 4.36 8.53 -0.96
C ILE A 76 3.85 9.39 0.20
N ALA A 77 3.67 8.80 1.38
CA ALA A 77 3.21 9.51 2.59
C ALA A 77 4.18 10.64 2.96
N GLN A 78 5.48 10.36 2.95
CA GLN A 78 6.53 11.34 3.23
C GLN A 78 6.54 12.47 2.21
N TYR A 79 6.50 12.16 0.91
CA TYR A 79 6.52 13.16 -0.15
C TYR A 79 5.35 14.15 -0.08
N PHE A 80 4.13 13.65 0.19
CA PHE A 80 2.93 14.49 0.29
C PHE A 80 2.64 15.00 1.70
N ASN A 81 3.53 14.76 2.66
CA ASN A 81 3.35 15.13 4.06
C ASN A 81 2.01 14.64 4.66
N ILE A 82 1.64 13.40 4.32
CA ILE A 82 0.43 12.75 4.82
C ILE A 82 0.85 11.68 5.83
N PRO A 83 0.31 11.68 7.07
CA PRO A 83 0.60 10.60 8.02
C PRO A 83 0.29 9.22 7.41
N LEU A 84 1.24 8.27 7.48
CA LEU A 84 1.14 6.95 6.86
C LEU A 84 -0.17 6.23 7.21
N LYS A 85 -0.54 6.21 8.50
CA LYS A 85 -1.81 5.62 8.98
C LYS A 85 -3.03 6.25 8.28
N LYS A 86 -2.99 7.54 8.00
CA LYS A 86 -4.05 8.26 7.31
C LYS A 86 -4.09 7.90 5.83
N LEU A 87 -2.91 7.79 5.19
CA LEU A 87 -2.80 7.37 3.78
C LEU A 87 -3.34 5.95 3.58
N LEU A 88 -2.98 5.00 4.45
CA LEU A 88 -3.52 3.64 4.43
C LEU A 88 -5.05 3.62 4.55
N LYS A 89 -5.60 4.41 5.49
CA LYS A 89 -7.06 4.55 5.66
C LYS A 89 -7.76 5.12 4.43
N TYR A 90 -7.13 6.04 3.69
CA TYR A 90 -7.70 6.57 2.44
C TYR A 90 -7.79 5.50 1.35
N ASN A 91 -6.94 4.48 1.43
CA ASN A 91 -6.83 3.40 0.46
C ASN A 91 -7.51 2.09 0.90
N ASP A 92 -8.26 2.10 2.02
CA ASP A 92 -8.90 0.92 2.63
C ASP A 92 -7.89 -0.22 2.85
N LYS A 93 -6.65 0.12 3.30
CA LYS A 93 -5.56 -0.80 3.55
C LYS A 93 -5.18 -0.81 5.04
N ASN A 94 -4.85 -2.01 5.53
CA ASN A 94 -4.28 -2.21 6.86
C ASN A 94 -2.79 -2.58 6.81
N GLU A 95 -2.29 -2.90 5.63
CA GLU A 95 -0.92 -3.35 5.36
C GLU A 95 -0.24 -2.45 4.32
N LEU A 96 1.10 -2.51 4.26
CA LEU A 96 1.93 -1.69 3.38
C LEU A 96 2.06 -2.25 1.96
N SER A 97 1.35 -3.32 1.63
CA SER A 97 1.44 -3.94 0.31
C SER A 97 0.94 -3.01 -0.80
N ILE A 98 1.82 -2.73 -1.74
CA ILE A 98 1.58 -1.89 -2.91
C ILE A 98 2.04 -2.62 -4.17
N ARG A 99 1.37 -2.42 -5.29
CA ARG A 99 1.74 -3.03 -6.58
C ARG A 99 1.87 -1.95 -7.65
N THR A 100 2.87 -2.08 -8.51
CA THR A 100 3.03 -1.25 -9.70
C THR A 100 1.75 -1.20 -10.52
N GLY A 101 1.40 -0.01 -10.99
CA GLY A 101 0.18 0.25 -11.76
C GLY A 101 -1.05 0.59 -10.92
N MET A 102 -1.06 0.30 -9.61
CA MET A 102 -2.14 0.72 -8.72
C MET A 102 -2.19 2.24 -8.55
N HIS A 103 -3.33 2.74 -8.08
CA HIS A 103 -3.48 4.13 -7.65
C HIS A 103 -3.50 4.22 -6.13
N VAL A 104 -2.69 5.10 -5.56
CA VAL A 104 -2.72 5.47 -4.14
C VAL A 104 -3.43 6.80 -3.99
N PHE A 105 -4.59 6.80 -3.36
CA PHE A 105 -5.38 7.99 -3.09
C PHE A 105 -4.72 8.85 -2.00
N LEU A 106 -4.52 10.12 -2.28
CA LEU A 106 -3.92 11.09 -1.36
C LEU A 106 -4.97 11.77 -0.45
N ALA A 107 -6.25 11.50 -0.71
CA ALA A 107 -7.36 11.99 0.09
C ALA A 107 -8.46 10.93 0.21
N LYS A 108 -9.40 11.19 1.13
CA LYS A 108 -10.50 10.26 1.44
C LYS A 108 -11.36 9.96 0.21
N LYS A 109 -11.57 8.70 -0.11
CA LYS A 109 -12.47 8.26 -1.18
C LYS A 109 -13.91 8.69 -0.94
N LYS A 110 -14.68 8.82 -2.01
CA LYS A 110 -16.10 9.22 -1.95
C LYS A 110 -16.99 8.05 -1.50
N ASN A 111 -18.23 8.36 -1.18
CA ASN A 111 -19.22 7.32 -0.90
C ASN A 111 -19.81 6.76 -2.20
N LYS A 112 -19.86 7.55 -3.28
CA LYS A 112 -20.51 7.21 -4.57
C LYS A 112 -19.54 7.40 -5.74
N ALA A 113 -19.69 6.62 -6.80
CA ALA A 113 -19.00 6.83 -8.07
C ALA A 113 -19.36 8.19 -8.70
N PRO A 114 -18.56 8.68 -9.67
CA PRO A 114 -18.94 9.84 -10.47
C PRO A 114 -20.31 9.68 -11.13
N LYS A 115 -20.99 10.80 -11.41
CA LYS A 115 -22.23 10.75 -12.21
C LYS A 115 -21.96 10.06 -13.55
N GLY A 116 -22.88 9.21 -14.00
CA GLY A 116 -22.74 8.42 -15.21
C GLY A 116 -22.24 6.97 -14.99
N TYR A 117 -21.66 6.67 -13.84
CA TYR A 117 -21.24 5.31 -13.46
C TYR A 117 -22.18 4.76 -12.38
N THR A 118 -23.29 4.15 -12.79
CA THR A 118 -24.30 3.61 -11.85
C THR A 118 -23.96 2.18 -11.45
N PHE A 119 -23.51 1.36 -12.39
CA PHE A 119 -23.17 -0.03 -12.20
C PHE A 119 -21.80 -0.37 -12.83
N HIS A 120 -21.18 -1.42 -12.32
CA HIS A 120 -20.02 -2.08 -12.90
C HIS A 120 -20.36 -3.55 -13.16
N LYS A 121 -20.24 -4.00 -14.42
CA LYS A 121 -20.34 -5.42 -14.75
C LYS A 121 -18.99 -6.08 -14.51
N THR A 122 -18.95 -7.02 -13.60
CA THR A 122 -17.70 -7.70 -13.19
C THR A 122 -17.15 -8.60 -14.29
N LYS A 123 -15.83 -8.68 -14.32
CA LYS A 123 -15.04 -9.54 -15.20
C LYS A 123 -14.21 -10.50 -14.36
N ALA A 124 -13.65 -11.52 -15.01
CA ALA A 124 -12.71 -12.41 -14.35
C ALA A 124 -11.54 -11.62 -13.75
N GLY A 125 -11.25 -11.87 -12.48
CA GLY A 125 -10.19 -11.19 -11.72
C GLY A 125 -10.61 -9.89 -11.02
N ASP A 126 -11.82 -9.38 -11.24
CA ASP A 126 -12.32 -8.23 -10.49
C ASP A 126 -12.56 -8.61 -9.02
N THR A 127 -12.18 -7.71 -8.12
CA THR A 127 -12.49 -7.80 -6.69
C THR A 127 -13.22 -6.53 -6.25
N MET A 128 -14.00 -6.61 -5.16
CA MET A 128 -14.65 -5.42 -4.59
C MET A 128 -13.64 -4.32 -4.26
N TYR A 129 -12.44 -4.70 -3.80
CA TYR A 129 -11.35 -3.75 -3.57
C TYR A 129 -10.92 -3.05 -4.88
N MET A 130 -10.66 -3.81 -5.96
CA MET A 130 -10.25 -3.23 -7.25
C MET A 130 -11.32 -2.29 -7.82
N ILE A 131 -12.60 -2.69 -7.77
CA ILE A 131 -13.73 -1.86 -8.19
C ILE A 131 -13.77 -0.56 -7.37
N SER A 132 -13.57 -0.66 -6.04
CA SER A 132 -13.50 0.51 -5.17
C SER A 132 -12.38 1.48 -5.56
N GLN A 133 -11.22 0.97 -6.00
CA GLN A 133 -10.08 1.77 -6.47
C GLN A 133 -10.37 2.42 -7.83
N ILE A 134 -10.94 1.69 -8.78
CA ILE A 134 -11.27 2.18 -10.13
C ILE A 134 -12.20 3.41 -10.06
N TYR A 135 -13.22 3.35 -9.20
CA TYR A 135 -14.24 4.41 -9.10
C TYR A 135 -14.01 5.40 -7.96
N GLY A 136 -12.94 5.24 -7.17
CA GLY A 136 -12.65 6.11 -6.03
C GLY A 136 -13.74 6.11 -4.96
N ILE A 137 -14.33 4.93 -4.69
CA ILE A 137 -15.39 4.71 -3.70
C ILE A 137 -14.78 4.02 -2.48
N LYS A 138 -15.22 4.37 -1.27
CA LYS A 138 -14.84 3.62 -0.06
C LYS A 138 -15.33 2.18 -0.17
N LEU A 139 -14.44 1.22 0.10
CA LEU A 139 -14.76 -0.21 0.03
C LEU A 139 -15.99 -0.55 0.90
N ALA A 140 -16.04 -0.07 2.13
CA ALA A 140 -17.17 -0.31 3.03
C ALA A 140 -18.52 0.19 2.46
N LYS A 141 -18.51 1.31 1.70
CA LYS A 141 -19.74 1.79 1.05
C LYS A 141 -20.12 0.97 -0.17
N LEU A 142 -19.11 0.52 -0.94
CA LEU A 142 -19.35 -0.34 -2.09
C LEU A 142 -19.95 -1.69 -1.64
N LEU A 143 -19.39 -2.30 -0.60
CA LEU A 143 -19.94 -3.53 -0.01
C LEU A 143 -21.36 -3.31 0.49
N GLN A 144 -21.61 -2.23 1.26
CA GLN A 144 -22.94 -1.90 1.77
C GLN A 144 -24.01 -1.75 0.65
N TYR A 145 -23.63 -1.15 -0.49
CA TYR A 145 -24.56 -0.97 -1.62
C TYR A 145 -24.94 -2.28 -2.31
N ASN A 146 -24.11 -3.30 -2.15
CA ASN A 146 -24.31 -4.61 -2.79
C ASN A 146 -24.67 -5.70 -1.78
N TYR A 147 -24.99 -5.32 -0.52
CA TYR A 147 -25.36 -6.26 0.55
C TYR A 147 -24.31 -7.34 0.80
N MET A 148 -23.02 -6.99 0.59
CA MET A 148 -21.87 -7.88 0.76
C MET A 148 -21.16 -7.62 2.06
N GLU A 149 -20.64 -8.68 2.68
CA GLU A 149 -19.80 -8.62 3.87
C GLU A 149 -18.33 -8.37 3.52
N ASN A 150 -17.54 -8.04 4.54
CA ASN A 150 -16.11 -7.83 4.34
C ASN A 150 -15.41 -9.14 4.00
N GLY A 151 -14.72 -9.17 2.85
CA GLY A 151 -14.06 -10.35 2.32
C GLY A 151 -14.83 -11.04 1.18
N GLU A 152 -16.13 -10.82 1.05
CA GLU A 152 -16.91 -11.33 -0.07
C GLU A 152 -16.45 -10.71 -1.40
N GLN A 153 -16.52 -11.52 -2.44
CA GLN A 153 -16.11 -11.14 -3.79
C GLN A 153 -17.25 -11.35 -4.78
N PRO A 154 -17.36 -10.48 -5.81
CA PRO A 154 -18.42 -10.58 -6.78
C PRO A 154 -18.20 -11.78 -7.72
N GLN A 155 -19.28 -12.32 -8.25
CA GLN A 155 -19.24 -13.32 -9.32
C GLN A 155 -18.97 -12.65 -10.68
N VAL A 156 -18.39 -13.39 -11.62
CA VAL A 156 -18.18 -12.90 -13.00
C VAL A 156 -19.53 -12.63 -13.66
N GLY A 157 -19.68 -11.43 -14.24
CA GLY A 157 -20.90 -10.98 -14.87
C GLY A 157 -21.90 -10.30 -13.94
N GLU A 158 -21.63 -10.27 -12.64
CA GLU A 158 -22.50 -9.61 -11.66
C GLU A 158 -22.50 -8.08 -11.84
N MET A 159 -23.63 -7.45 -11.56
CA MET A 159 -23.83 -6.00 -11.68
C MET A 159 -23.65 -5.33 -10.31
N ILE A 160 -22.49 -4.73 -10.08
CA ILE A 160 -22.13 -4.06 -8.83
C ILE A 160 -22.66 -2.63 -8.82
N SER A 161 -23.53 -2.31 -7.88
CA SER A 161 -24.04 -0.96 -7.68
C SER A 161 -22.99 -0.02 -7.12
N LEU A 162 -22.77 1.14 -7.78
CA LEU A 162 -21.72 2.08 -7.47
C LEU A 162 -22.19 3.35 -6.75
N ARG A 163 -23.50 3.56 -6.65
CA ARG A 163 -24.02 4.86 -6.19
C ARG A 163 -25.08 4.79 -5.09
N GLY A 164 -25.58 3.64 -4.78
CA GLY A 164 -26.61 3.40 -3.77
C GLY A 164 -26.91 1.93 -3.64
N PRO A 165 -27.82 1.53 -2.73
CA PRO A 165 -28.19 0.12 -2.59
C PRO A 165 -28.66 -0.46 -3.92
N ALA A 166 -28.22 -1.68 -4.22
CA ALA A 166 -28.74 -2.46 -5.35
C ALA A 166 -30.25 -2.70 -5.11
N GLN A 167 -31.06 -2.53 -6.15
CA GLN A 167 -32.46 -2.90 -6.04
C GLN A 167 -32.55 -4.42 -6.08
N LEU A 168 -33.07 -5.00 -5.01
CA LEU A 168 -33.43 -6.41 -4.98
C LEU A 168 -34.76 -6.54 -5.72
N TYR A 169 -34.75 -7.15 -6.90
CA TYR A 169 -35.93 -7.53 -7.64
C TYR A 169 -36.31 -8.97 -7.30
#